data_a110c2f5d8f5bb6bfcd8b12f53713509
#
_entry.id   a110c2f5d8f5bb6bfcd8b12f53713509
#
_cell.length_a   1.000
_cell.length_b   1.000
_cell.length_c   1.000
_cell.angle_alpha   90.00
_cell.angle_beta   90.00
_cell.angle_gamma   90.00
#
_symmetry.space_group_name_H-M   'P 1'
#
loop_
_entity.id
_entity.type
_entity.pdbx_description
1 polymer ?
#
loop_
_entity_poly.entity_id
_entity_poly.type
_entity_poly.pdbx_seq_one_letter_code
_entity_poly.pdbx_strand_id
1 'polypeptide(L)'
;ERPAFVLRNMPGAQIDFVVTHVDREAGFAIGSRRLALTSRRYFFSTQPLHQPGSRVPCHVLAVGPRRCLVECYGYDVNLSQRDMSYAAIPDLREQYHPGDELTCVVKQFDRKTGTLEISIKETVPNPFDEASLRHPVGCRRRASIAGKYAGGVFCNLPDGAVVMCRYSFHYEDSDFKTGDTVMVVIQRYDEGKKQIFGKIVGR
;
A
#
# COMPACT_ATOMS: atom_id res chain seq x y z
N GLU A 1 5.19 14.73 18.65
CA GLU A 1 4.08 13.88 19.11
C GLU A 1 3.13 13.61 17.94
N ARG A 2 2.59 12.38 17.88
CA ARG A 2 1.59 12.04 16.87
C ARG A 2 0.25 12.69 17.18
N PRO A 3 -0.50 13.14 16.16
CA PRO A 3 -1.84 13.70 16.38
C PRO A 3 -2.77 12.71 17.10
N ALA A 4 -3.69 13.22 17.92
CA ALA A 4 -4.60 12.38 18.72
C ALA A 4 -5.45 11.40 17.88
N PHE A 5 -5.82 11.79 16.66
CA PHE A 5 -6.57 10.90 15.76
C PHE A 5 -5.76 9.68 15.30
N VAL A 6 -4.45 9.83 15.16
CA VAL A 6 -3.55 8.71 14.85
C VAL A 6 -3.49 7.75 16.03
N LEU A 7 -3.31 8.28 17.24
CA LEU A 7 -3.24 7.47 18.45
C LEU A 7 -4.51 6.64 18.68
N ARG A 8 -5.68 7.18 18.34
CA ARG A 8 -6.97 6.46 18.44
C ARG A 8 -7.08 5.28 17.48
N ASN A 9 -6.36 5.30 16.35
CA ASN A 9 -6.38 4.25 15.33
C ASN A 9 -5.20 3.28 15.44
N MET A 10 -4.38 3.39 16.49
CA MET A 10 -3.21 2.53 16.74
C MET A 10 -3.43 1.31 17.66
N PRO A 11 -4.59 1.08 18.30
CA PRO A 11 -4.76 -0.13 19.10
C PRO A 11 -4.45 -1.38 18.28
N GLY A 12 -3.58 -2.26 18.85
CA GLY A 12 -3.05 -3.43 18.13
C GLY A 12 -1.70 -3.20 17.45
N ALA A 13 -1.27 -1.94 17.25
CA ALA A 13 0.03 -1.66 16.67
C ALA A 13 1.18 -2.12 17.58
N GLN A 14 2.19 -2.76 16.99
CA GLN A 14 3.43 -3.04 17.68
C GLN A 14 4.23 -1.78 17.88
N ILE A 15 4.75 -1.59 19.09
CA ILE A 15 5.59 -0.45 19.43
C ILE A 15 6.84 -0.89 20.18
N ASP A 16 7.97 -0.31 19.83
CA ASP A 16 9.20 -0.46 20.59
C ASP A 16 9.30 0.59 21.70
N PHE A 17 9.88 0.21 22.83
CA PHE A 17 10.24 1.13 23.90
C PHE A 17 11.49 0.67 24.61
N VAL A 18 12.21 1.60 25.21
CA VAL A 18 13.36 1.32 26.08
C VAL A 18 12.88 1.46 27.53
N VAL A 19 13.06 0.43 28.33
CA VAL A 19 12.79 0.51 29.78
C VAL A 19 13.81 1.44 30.42
N THR A 20 13.34 2.52 31.02
CA THR A 20 14.18 3.55 31.64
C THR A 20 14.23 3.43 33.16
N HIS A 21 13.18 2.85 33.77
CA HIS A 21 13.09 2.66 35.20
C HIS A 21 12.24 1.43 35.50
N VAL A 22 12.61 0.69 36.55
CA VAL A 22 11.85 -0.44 37.09
C VAL A 22 11.75 -0.27 38.60
N ASP A 23 10.54 -0.15 39.09
CA ASP A 23 10.24 -0.20 40.51
C ASP A 23 9.63 -1.54 40.86
N ARG A 24 10.42 -2.40 41.52
CA ARG A 24 10.00 -3.76 41.89
C ARG A 24 9.08 -3.79 43.08
N GLU A 25 9.17 -2.79 43.97
CA GLU A 25 8.33 -2.71 45.17
C GLU A 25 6.93 -2.22 44.81
N ALA A 26 6.85 -1.21 43.94
CA ALA A 26 5.59 -0.67 43.48
C ALA A 26 5.02 -1.47 42.27
N GLY A 27 5.77 -2.42 41.68
CA GLY A 27 5.32 -3.31 40.63
C GLY A 27 5.10 -2.64 39.28
N PHE A 28 5.84 -1.55 38.94
CA PHE A 28 5.73 -0.90 37.63
C PHE A 28 7.08 -0.64 36.96
N ALA A 29 7.02 -0.41 35.64
CA ALA A 29 8.16 0.01 34.85
C ALA A 29 7.81 1.19 33.94
N ILE A 30 8.78 2.07 33.72
CA ILE A 30 8.64 3.21 32.81
C ILE A 30 9.39 2.90 31.51
N GLY A 31 8.69 3.01 30.38
CA GLY A 31 9.25 2.83 29.04
C GLY A 31 9.29 4.16 28.26
N SER A 32 10.36 4.38 27.52
CA SER A 32 10.51 5.50 26.61
C SER A 32 10.48 5.04 25.15
N ARG A 33 9.37 5.32 24.47
CA ARG A 33 9.27 5.10 23.01
C ARG A 33 10.21 6.03 22.24
N ARG A 34 10.37 7.27 22.67
CA ARG A 34 11.26 8.24 22.01
C ARG A 34 12.70 7.74 21.94
N LEU A 35 13.21 7.13 22.99
CA LEU A 35 14.56 6.56 23.01
C LEU A 35 14.69 5.39 22.02
N ALA A 36 13.69 4.52 21.97
CA ALA A 36 13.66 3.41 21.02
C ALA A 36 13.66 3.91 19.57
N LEU A 37 12.80 4.87 19.23
CA LEU A 37 12.75 5.45 17.89
C LEU A 37 14.06 6.12 17.49
N THR A 38 14.69 6.87 18.41
CA THR A 38 15.98 7.53 18.18
C THR A 38 17.08 6.50 17.90
N SER A 39 17.15 5.43 18.69
CA SER A 39 18.11 4.35 18.47
C SER A 39 17.92 3.65 17.13
N ARG A 40 16.66 3.36 16.73
CA ARG A 40 16.34 2.75 15.44
C ARG A 40 16.71 3.66 14.26
N ARG A 41 16.44 4.97 14.36
CA ARG A 41 16.82 5.96 13.34
C ARG A 41 18.34 6.04 13.17
N TYR A 42 19.08 6.06 14.27
CA TYR A 42 20.54 6.02 14.24
C TYR A 42 21.04 4.76 13.54
N PHE A 43 20.54 3.59 13.95
CA PHE A 43 20.90 2.32 13.32
C PHE A 43 20.63 2.36 11.81
N PHE A 44 19.43 2.73 11.39
CA PHE A 44 19.06 2.80 9.97
C PHE A 44 19.96 3.72 9.17
N SER A 45 20.30 4.90 9.71
CA SER A 45 21.15 5.88 9.03
C SER A 45 22.62 5.48 8.93
N THR A 46 23.10 4.57 9.78
CA THR A 46 24.50 4.11 9.81
C THR A 46 24.73 2.82 9.01
N GLN A 47 23.68 2.06 8.73
CA GLN A 47 23.72 0.83 7.95
C GLN A 47 23.36 1.08 6.48
N PRO A 48 23.74 0.21 5.55
CA PRO A 48 23.36 0.36 4.13
C PRO A 48 21.87 0.17 3.84
N LEU A 49 21.05 -0.12 4.86
CA LEU A 49 19.61 -0.35 4.77
C LEU A 49 18.83 0.85 4.20
N HIS A 50 19.36 2.06 4.31
CA HIS A 50 18.74 3.29 3.80
C HIS A 50 19.00 3.53 2.30
N GLN A 51 19.77 2.67 1.65
CA GLN A 51 20.06 2.81 0.21
C GLN A 51 18.80 2.51 -0.63
N PRO A 52 18.58 3.26 -1.73
CA PRO A 52 17.51 2.96 -2.66
C PRO A 52 17.57 1.51 -3.15
N GLY A 53 16.43 0.83 -3.18
CA GLY A 53 16.29 -0.58 -3.54
C GLY A 53 16.44 -1.56 -2.37
N SER A 54 16.92 -1.12 -1.19
CA SER A 54 16.98 -1.98 0.00
C SER A 54 15.60 -2.44 0.43
N ARG A 55 15.48 -3.72 0.75
CA ARG A 55 14.25 -4.31 1.31
C ARG A 55 14.37 -4.36 2.83
N VAL A 56 13.44 -3.73 3.51
CA VAL A 56 13.44 -3.59 4.96
C VAL A 56 12.05 -3.86 5.55
N PRO A 57 11.95 -4.34 6.79
CA PRO A 57 10.68 -4.51 7.48
C PRO A 57 10.11 -3.15 7.90
N CYS A 58 8.79 -3.06 7.91
CA CYS A 58 8.04 -1.96 8.50
C CYS A 58 6.78 -2.48 9.20
N HIS A 59 6.26 -1.74 10.16
CA HIS A 59 5.08 -2.11 10.94
C HIS A 59 3.93 -1.16 10.65
N VAL A 60 2.75 -1.72 10.46
CA VAL A 60 1.51 -0.93 10.30
C VAL A 60 1.10 -0.35 11.65
N LEU A 61 0.98 0.96 11.71
CA LEU A 61 0.55 1.69 12.91
C LEU A 61 -0.94 2.02 12.90
N ALA A 62 -1.42 2.51 11.76
CA ALA A 62 -2.82 2.89 11.61
C ALA A 62 -3.24 2.76 10.14
N VAL A 63 -4.49 2.36 9.90
CA VAL A 63 -5.04 2.16 8.56
C VAL A 63 -6.33 2.97 8.40
N GLY A 64 -6.38 3.78 7.36
CA GLY A 64 -7.59 4.42 6.87
C GLY A 64 -7.99 3.85 5.51
N PRO A 65 -9.13 4.26 4.95
CA PRO A 65 -9.62 3.68 3.69
C PRO A 65 -8.65 3.87 2.51
N ARG A 66 -7.89 4.98 2.48
CA ARG A 66 -7.01 5.33 1.36
C ARG A 66 -5.55 5.55 1.73
N ARG A 67 -5.23 5.50 3.01
CA ARG A 67 -3.87 5.74 3.52
C ARG A 67 -3.54 4.77 4.64
N CYS A 68 -2.26 4.39 4.69
CA CYS A 68 -1.71 3.53 5.72
C CYS A 68 -0.51 4.24 6.34
N LEU A 69 -0.51 4.40 7.66
CA LEU A 69 0.63 4.88 8.40
C LEU A 69 1.46 3.69 8.83
N VAL A 70 2.72 3.67 8.41
CA VAL A 70 3.69 2.63 8.80
C VAL A 70 4.87 3.24 9.52
N GLU A 71 5.51 2.45 10.37
CA GLU A 71 6.79 2.77 10.98
C GLU A 71 7.88 1.92 10.36
N CYS A 72 8.91 2.57 9.82
CA CYS A 72 10.08 1.93 9.28
C CYS A 72 11.32 2.47 10.01
N TYR A 73 11.94 1.65 10.85
CA TYR A 73 13.12 2.02 11.65
C TYR A 73 12.99 3.36 12.39
N GLY A 74 11.83 3.59 13.00
CA GLY A 74 11.56 4.80 13.77
C GLY A 74 11.07 5.99 12.95
N TYR A 75 10.99 5.88 11.63
CA TYR A 75 10.39 6.88 10.75
C TYR A 75 8.93 6.53 10.47
N ASP A 76 8.04 7.49 10.71
CA ASP A 76 6.63 7.38 10.36
C ASP A 76 6.45 7.79 8.89
N VAL A 77 5.94 6.87 8.07
CA VAL A 77 5.69 7.10 6.64
C VAL A 77 4.21 6.89 6.35
N ASN A 78 3.60 7.88 5.71
CA ASN A 78 2.19 7.83 5.32
C ASN A 78 2.06 7.41 3.87
N LEU A 79 1.69 6.16 3.64
CA LEU A 79 1.55 5.55 2.33
C LEU A 79 0.14 5.71 1.78
N SER A 80 0.04 5.98 0.49
CA SER A 80 -1.23 5.95 -0.25
C SER A 80 -1.53 4.53 -0.74
N GLN A 81 -2.76 4.29 -1.21
CA GLN A 81 -3.11 3.03 -1.89
C GLN A 81 -2.14 2.67 -3.02
N ARG A 82 -1.63 3.68 -3.74
CA ARG A 82 -0.70 3.49 -4.86
C ARG A 82 0.68 3.01 -4.43
N ASP A 83 1.07 3.24 -3.18
CA ASP A 83 2.35 2.80 -2.62
C ASP A 83 2.22 1.43 -1.99
N MET A 84 0.99 1.04 -1.60
CA MET A 84 0.69 -0.23 -0.94
C MET A 84 0.57 -1.39 -1.92
N SER A 85 -0.10 -1.20 -3.07
CA SER A 85 -0.37 -2.28 -4.02
C SER A 85 -0.39 -1.80 -5.46
N TYR A 86 -0.06 -2.69 -6.41
CA TYR A 86 -0.33 -2.49 -7.83
C TYR A 86 -1.81 -2.68 -8.15
N ALA A 87 -2.46 -3.66 -7.53
CA ALA A 87 -3.89 -3.84 -7.65
C ALA A 87 -4.64 -2.66 -7.00
N ALA A 88 -5.75 -2.27 -7.57
CA ALA A 88 -6.63 -1.28 -6.98
C ALA A 88 -7.36 -1.88 -5.77
N ILE A 89 -7.19 -1.27 -4.59
CA ILE A 89 -7.81 -1.69 -3.34
C ILE A 89 -8.85 -0.64 -2.96
N PRO A 90 -10.14 -0.97 -2.88
CA PRO A 90 -11.20 -0.01 -2.54
C PRO A 90 -11.01 0.61 -1.16
N ASP A 91 -10.70 -0.23 -0.19
CA ASP A 91 -10.49 0.15 1.21
C ASP A 91 -9.30 -0.63 1.77
N LEU A 92 -8.25 0.08 2.18
CA LEU A 92 -7.03 -0.56 2.72
C LEU A 92 -7.30 -1.32 4.02
N ARG A 93 -8.35 -0.97 4.77
CA ARG A 93 -8.73 -1.61 6.04
C ARG A 93 -9.20 -3.05 5.87
N GLU A 94 -9.56 -3.46 4.64
CA GLU A 94 -9.95 -4.84 4.32
C GLU A 94 -8.73 -5.78 4.24
N GLN A 95 -7.53 -5.22 4.04
CA GLN A 95 -6.31 -6.01 3.80
C GLN A 95 -5.20 -5.76 4.81
N TYR A 96 -5.19 -4.59 5.47
CA TYR A 96 -4.13 -4.19 6.38
C TYR A 96 -4.69 -3.79 7.73
N HIS A 97 -3.98 -4.19 8.80
CA HIS A 97 -4.39 -3.93 10.17
C HIS A 97 -3.23 -3.37 11.00
N PRO A 98 -3.51 -2.55 12.02
CA PRO A 98 -2.48 -2.16 12.98
C PRO A 98 -1.82 -3.39 13.60
N GLY A 99 -0.48 -3.43 13.60
CA GLY A 99 0.31 -4.56 14.07
C GLY A 99 0.85 -5.46 12.95
N ASP A 100 0.35 -5.34 11.72
CA ASP A 100 0.89 -6.11 10.61
C ASP A 100 2.36 -5.73 10.38
N GLU A 101 3.18 -6.76 10.13
CA GLU A 101 4.56 -6.60 9.70
C GLU A 101 4.65 -6.79 8.18
N LEU A 102 5.16 -5.78 7.49
CA LEU A 102 5.28 -5.76 6.04
C LEU A 102 6.75 -5.57 5.64
N THR A 103 7.09 -6.03 4.45
CA THR A 103 8.35 -5.67 3.80
C THR A 103 8.11 -4.47 2.89
N CYS A 104 9.03 -3.51 2.89
CA CYS A 104 9.01 -2.38 1.98
C CYS A 104 10.34 -2.23 1.24
N VAL A 105 10.31 -1.53 0.12
CA VAL A 105 11.51 -1.11 -0.62
C VAL A 105 11.76 0.36 -0.30
N VAL A 106 13.00 0.68 0.06
CA VAL A 106 13.44 2.07 0.25
C VAL A 106 13.58 2.71 -1.12
N LYS A 107 12.84 3.80 -1.35
CA LYS A 107 12.91 4.60 -2.58
C LYS A 107 13.98 5.67 -2.47
N GLN A 108 13.91 6.42 -1.39
CA GLN A 108 14.80 7.52 -1.11
C GLN A 108 14.89 7.77 0.39
N PHE A 109 16.07 8.18 0.85
CA PHE A 109 16.27 8.62 2.21
C PHE A 109 17.12 9.91 2.22
N ASP A 110 16.55 10.98 2.75
CA ASP A 110 17.29 12.22 3.00
C ASP A 110 17.67 12.31 4.48
N ARG A 111 18.96 12.18 4.75
CA ARG A 111 19.52 12.26 6.11
C ARG A 111 19.37 13.63 6.75
N LYS A 112 19.34 14.72 5.94
CA LYS A 112 19.30 16.09 6.46
C LYS A 112 17.90 16.41 6.98
N THR A 113 16.88 16.05 6.22
CA THR A 113 15.48 16.29 6.58
C THR A 113 14.87 15.15 7.41
N GLY A 114 15.51 13.96 7.42
CA GLY A 114 14.95 12.75 8.00
C GLY A 114 13.75 12.21 7.22
N THR A 115 13.62 12.56 5.94
CA THR A 115 12.53 12.12 5.09
C THR A 115 12.86 10.75 4.50
N LEU A 116 11.98 9.78 4.71
CA LEU A 116 12.08 8.43 4.18
C LEU A 116 10.89 8.18 3.24
N GLU A 117 11.20 7.78 2.01
CA GLU A 117 10.20 7.32 1.03
C GLU A 117 10.35 5.82 0.81
N ILE A 118 9.25 5.09 0.94
CA ILE A 118 9.20 3.63 0.78
C ILE A 118 8.01 3.23 -0.09
N SER A 119 8.06 2.01 -0.59
CA SER A 119 6.98 1.39 -1.35
C SER A 119 6.78 -0.06 -0.91
N ILE A 120 5.55 -0.44 -0.61
CA ILE A 120 5.20 -1.84 -0.32
C ILE A 120 5.06 -2.62 -1.63
N LYS A 121 4.36 -2.04 -2.62
CA LYS A 121 4.09 -2.71 -3.90
C LYS A 121 5.36 -3.15 -4.64
N GLU A 122 6.46 -2.38 -4.52
CA GLU A 122 7.71 -2.69 -5.24
C GLU A 122 8.48 -3.89 -4.65
N THR A 123 7.96 -4.51 -3.60
CA THR A 123 8.47 -5.80 -3.10
C THR A 123 8.11 -6.98 -4.01
N VAL A 124 7.14 -6.79 -4.91
CA VAL A 124 6.72 -7.78 -5.91
C VAL A 124 6.90 -7.20 -7.32
N PRO A 125 7.06 -8.06 -8.34
CA PRO A 125 7.10 -7.60 -9.74
C PRO A 125 5.86 -6.80 -10.11
N ASN A 126 6.01 -5.79 -10.96
CA ASN A 126 4.88 -5.02 -11.46
C ASN A 126 4.02 -5.89 -12.40
N PRO A 127 2.74 -6.12 -12.11
CA PRO A 127 1.87 -6.92 -13.00
C PRO A 127 1.67 -6.32 -14.39
N PHE A 128 1.98 -5.04 -14.59
CA PHE A 128 1.98 -4.42 -15.91
C PHE A 128 3.10 -4.95 -16.79
N ASP A 129 4.25 -5.29 -16.20
CA ASP A 129 5.38 -5.81 -16.96
C ASP A 129 4.98 -7.14 -17.60
N GLU A 130 5.22 -7.29 -18.91
CA GLU A 130 4.78 -8.41 -19.73
C GLU A 130 3.24 -8.66 -19.77
N ALA A 131 2.42 -7.72 -19.27
CA ALA A 131 0.97 -7.89 -19.29
C ALA A 131 0.40 -8.07 -20.70
N SER A 132 1.01 -7.44 -21.72
CA SER A 132 0.62 -7.58 -23.12
C SER A 132 0.79 -9.00 -23.66
N LEU A 133 1.73 -9.77 -23.13
CA LEU A 133 1.91 -11.19 -23.45
C LEU A 133 0.83 -12.07 -22.79
N ARG A 134 0.51 -11.79 -21.52
CA ARG A 134 -0.50 -12.53 -20.76
C ARG A 134 -1.93 -12.18 -21.19
N HIS A 135 -2.16 -10.93 -21.56
CA HIS A 135 -3.47 -10.37 -21.90
C HIS A 135 -3.40 -9.57 -23.22
N PRO A 136 -3.21 -10.22 -24.38
CA PRO A 136 -3.09 -9.52 -25.66
C PRO A 136 -4.33 -8.68 -25.97
N VAL A 137 -4.15 -7.61 -26.75
CA VAL A 137 -5.24 -6.75 -27.21
C VAL A 137 -6.31 -7.60 -27.90
N GLY A 138 -7.58 -7.31 -27.62
CA GLY A 138 -8.74 -8.06 -28.10
C GLY A 138 -9.12 -9.28 -27.25
N CYS A 139 -8.27 -9.75 -26.34
CA CYS A 139 -8.64 -10.86 -25.48
C CYS A 139 -9.71 -10.48 -24.46
N ARG A 140 -10.53 -11.47 -24.09
CA ARG A 140 -11.51 -11.36 -23.01
C ARG A 140 -10.93 -11.92 -21.72
N ARG A 141 -11.11 -11.19 -20.61
CA ARG A 141 -10.66 -11.63 -19.30
C ARG A 141 -11.72 -11.37 -18.24
N ARG A 142 -11.83 -12.28 -17.30
CA ARG A 142 -12.62 -12.05 -16.08
C ARG A 142 -11.86 -11.10 -15.19
N ALA A 143 -12.56 -10.12 -14.61
CA ALA A 143 -11.98 -9.11 -13.71
C ALA A 143 -12.97 -8.76 -12.60
N SER A 144 -12.47 -8.25 -11.49
CA SER A 144 -13.30 -7.70 -10.41
C SER A 144 -13.26 -6.16 -10.43
N ILE A 145 -14.41 -5.53 -10.24
CA ILE A 145 -14.49 -4.07 -10.13
C ILE A 145 -13.93 -3.65 -8.77
N ALA A 146 -12.83 -2.89 -8.78
CA ALA A 146 -12.18 -2.39 -7.59
C ALA A 146 -12.57 -0.95 -7.23
N GLY A 147 -13.10 -0.20 -8.16
CA GLY A 147 -13.53 1.18 -7.90
C GLY A 147 -13.98 1.90 -9.15
N LYS A 148 -14.61 3.04 -8.95
CA LYS A 148 -15.15 3.90 -10.01
C LYS A 148 -14.37 5.23 -10.07
N TYR A 149 -14.27 5.80 -11.26
CA TYR A 149 -13.70 7.13 -11.48
C TYR A 149 -14.52 7.89 -12.53
N ALA A 150 -14.26 9.17 -12.72
CA ALA A 150 -15.06 10.05 -13.61
C ALA A 150 -15.11 9.63 -15.09
N GLY A 151 -14.42 8.59 -15.52
CA GLY A 151 -14.39 8.10 -16.92
C GLY A 151 -14.64 6.62 -17.06
N GLY A 152 -15.00 5.90 -15.96
CA GLY A 152 -15.20 4.46 -15.98
C GLY A 152 -14.88 3.77 -14.66
N VAL A 153 -14.34 2.57 -14.73
CA VAL A 153 -14.04 1.73 -13.58
C VAL A 153 -12.63 1.15 -13.63
N PHE A 154 -12.04 0.94 -12.45
CA PHE A 154 -10.84 0.13 -12.29
C PHE A 154 -11.25 -1.32 -12.10
N CYS A 155 -10.72 -2.20 -12.94
CA CYS A 155 -10.94 -3.63 -12.85
C CYS A 155 -9.62 -4.34 -12.57
N ASN A 156 -9.58 -5.17 -11.54
CA ASN A 156 -8.42 -6.00 -11.23
C ASN A 156 -8.55 -7.34 -11.98
N LEU A 157 -7.50 -7.70 -12.71
CA LEU A 157 -7.34 -9.04 -13.26
C LEU A 157 -6.83 -10.00 -12.18
N PRO A 158 -7.00 -11.33 -12.35
CA PRO A 158 -6.56 -12.31 -11.35
C PRO A 158 -5.06 -12.30 -11.04
N ASP A 159 -4.24 -11.82 -11.95
CA ASP A 159 -2.78 -11.68 -11.79
C ASP A 159 -2.35 -10.35 -11.13
N GLY A 160 -3.32 -9.53 -10.69
CA GLY A 160 -3.09 -8.24 -10.04
C GLY A 160 -2.91 -7.06 -11.01
N ALA A 161 -2.93 -7.28 -12.33
CA ALA A 161 -2.91 -6.18 -13.29
C ALA A 161 -4.23 -5.40 -13.23
N VAL A 162 -4.14 -4.08 -13.36
CA VAL A 162 -5.31 -3.18 -13.32
C VAL A 162 -5.66 -2.71 -14.71
N VAL A 163 -6.92 -2.89 -15.09
CA VAL A 163 -7.47 -2.39 -16.35
C VAL A 163 -8.40 -1.22 -16.08
N MET A 164 -8.16 -0.08 -16.73
CA MET A 164 -9.06 1.06 -16.75
C MET A 164 -10.14 0.81 -17.80
N CYS A 165 -11.34 0.48 -17.35
CA CYS A 165 -12.43 0.08 -18.24
C CYS A 165 -13.46 1.19 -18.40
N ARG A 166 -14.03 1.26 -19.61
CA ARG A 166 -15.28 1.97 -19.89
C ARG A 166 -16.41 0.96 -20.01
N TYR A 167 -17.64 1.42 -19.84
CA TYR A 167 -18.81 0.60 -20.12
C TYR A 167 -19.03 0.44 -21.63
N SER A 168 -19.58 -0.69 -22.06
CA SER A 168 -20.16 -0.79 -23.38
C SER A 168 -21.48 -0.04 -23.44
N PHE A 169 -21.98 0.23 -24.64
CA PHE A 169 -23.23 0.99 -24.83
C PHE A 169 -24.48 0.28 -24.25
N HIS A 170 -24.35 -0.98 -23.84
CA HIS A 170 -25.41 -1.75 -23.17
C HIS A 170 -25.43 -1.59 -21.65
N TYR A 171 -24.42 -0.94 -21.05
CA TYR A 171 -24.26 -0.87 -19.60
C TYR A 171 -24.03 0.55 -19.13
N GLU A 172 -24.61 0.85 -17.99
CA GLU A 172 -24.46 2.11 -17.27
C GLU A 172 -23.72 1.90 -15.94
N ASP A 173 -23.30 3.00 -15.32
CA ASP A 173 -22.59 2.97 -14.05
C ASP A 173 -23.41 2.33 -12.91
N SER A 174 -24.74 2.50 -12.96
CA SER A 174 -25.71 1.95 -12.02
C SER A 174 -25.79 0.42 -12.04
N ASP A 175 -25.42 -0.22 -13.16
CA ASP A 175 -25.50 -1.67 -13.33
C ASP A 175 -24.45 -2.44 -12.54
N PHE A 176 -23.43 -1.75 -12.03
CA PHE A 176 -22.26 -2.37 -11.41
C PHE A 176 -21.95 -1.78 -10.05
N LYS A 177 -21.44 -2.64 -9.16
CA LYS A 177 -20.93 -2.29 -7.84
C LYS A 177 -19.48 -2.70 -7.70
N THR A 178 -18.76 -2.06 -6.78
CA THR A 178 -17.43 -2.52 -6.35
C THR A 178 -17.55 -3.95 -5.82
N GLY A 179 -16.63 -4.81 -6.24
CA GLY A 179 -16.61 -6.24 -5.94
C GLY A 179 -17.28 -7.11 -7.02
N ASP A 180 -18.08 -6.54 -7.92
CA ASP A 180 -18.72 -7.33 -9.00
C ASP A 180 -17.65 -7.93 -9.93
N THR A 181 -17.92 -9.18 -10.35
CA THR A 181 -17.12 -9.85 -11.38
C THR A 181 -17.69 -9.50 -12.74
N VAL A 182 -16.82 -9.10 -13.65
CA VAL A 182 -17.15 -8.67 -15.01
C VAL A 182 -16.24 -9.30 -16.05
N MET A 183 -16.73 -9.34 -17.29
CA MET A 183 -15.92 -9.69 -18.45
C MET A 183 -15.41 -8.41 -19.11
N VAL A 184 -14.09 -8.28 -19.25
CA VAL A 184 -13.45 -7.14 -19.90
C VAL A 184 -12.76 -7.57 -21.19
N VAL A 185 -12.75 -6.70 -22.19
CA VAL A 185 -11.94 -6.85 -23.41
C VAL A 185 -10.79 -5.85 -23.31
N ILE A 186 -9.56 -6.34 -23.46
CA ILE A 186 -8.36 -5.48 -23.46
C ILE A 186 -8.33 -4.73 -24.81
N GLN A 187 -8.23 -3.41 -24.74
CA GLN A 187 -8.26 -2.56 -25.93
C GLN A 187 -6.90 -2.01 -26.33
N ARG A 188 -6.12 -1.54 -25.35
CA ARG A 188 -4.80 -0.94 -25.60
C ARG A 188 -3.96 -0.87 -24.35
N TYR A 189 -2.67 -0.72 -24.57
CA TYR A 189 -1.64 -0.44 -23.54
C TYR A 189 -1.10 0.96 -23.72
N ASP A 190 -0.80 1.62 -22.61
CA ASP A 190 -0.05 2.87 -22.56
C ASP A 190 1.24 2.59 -21.77
N GLU A 191 2.31 2.33 -22.51
CA GLU A 191 3.62 1.96 -21.93
C GLU A 191 4.22 3.12 -21.12
N GLY A 192 4.01 4.37 -21.56
CA GLY A 192 4.54 5.55 -20.88
C GLY A 192 3.94 5.77 -19.50
N LYS A 193 2.66 5.44 -19.35
CA LYS A 193 1.93 5.56 -18.08
C LYS A 193 1.81 4.23 -17.33
N LYS A 194 2.27 3.13 -17.91
CA LYS A 194 2.07 1.75 -17.44
C LYS A 194 0.59 1.47 -17.12
N GLN A 195 -0.30 1.74 -18.09
CA GLN A 195 -1.74 1.60 -17.95
C GLN A 195 -2.33 0.68 -19.01
N ILE A 196 -3.28 -0.15 -18.59
CA ILE A 196 -4.06 -1.02 -19.48
C ILE A 196 -5.46 -0.43 -19.60
N PHE A 197 -5.97 -0.34 -20.81
CA PHE A 197 -7.31 0.14 -21.10
C PHE A 197 -8.17 -0.98 -21.67
N GLY A 198 -9.41 -1.02 -21.24
CA GLY A 198 -10.36 -2.04 -21.66
C GLY A 198 -11.81 -1.54 -21.67
N LYS A 199 -12.70 -2.46 -21.98
CA LYS A 199 -14.14 -2.23 -22.03
C LYS A 199 -14.86 -3.40 -21.35
N ILE A 200 -15.83 -3.10 -20.49
CA ILE A 200 -16.73 -4.12 -19.93
C ILE A 200 -17.69 -4.56 -21.02
N VAL A 201 -17.79 -5.88 -21.23
CA VAL A 201 -18.64 -6.47 -22.28
C VAL A 201 -19.64 -7.50 -21.75
N GLY A 202 -19.60 -7.81 -20.47
CA GLY A 202 -20.54 -8.74 -19.80
C GLY A 202 -20.32 -8.82 -18.29
N ARG A 203 -21.26 -9.47 -17.64
CA ARG A 203 -21.17 -9.95 -16.26
C ARG A 203 -20.67 -11.38 -16.23
#